data_1726cabed9cfce5e6ef8a13d277c6f61
#
_entry.id   1726cabed9cfce5e6ef8a13d277c6f61
#
_cell.length_a   1.000
_cell.length_b   1.000
_cell.length_c   1.000
_cell.angle_alpha   90.00
_cell.angle_beta   90.00
_cell.angle_gamma   90.00
#
_symmetry.space_group_name_H-M   'P 1'
#
loop_
_entity.id
_entity.type
_entity.pdbx_description
1 polymer ?
#
loop_
_entity_poly.entity_id
_entity_poly.type
_entity_poly.pdbx_seq_one_letter_code
_entity_poly.pdbx_strand_id
1 'polypeptide(L)'
;MIAWPTARRTDPAESHAAAASAQDLARQHQVLILGALMQGAAGVDRIAAITKLSPYQVSKRMSELERGGAAKVVPGITVQSDAGRAQRLWERI
;
A
#
# COMPACT_ATOMS: atom_id res chain seq x y z
N MET A 1 15.32 -4.44 34.07
CA MET A 1 15.24 -4.06 33.67
C MET A 1 15.22 -3.65 33.26
N ILE A 2 15.22 -3.50 33.22
CA ILE A 2 15.25 -3.12 32.74
C ILE A 2 15.25 -2.60 32.07
N ALA A 3 15.30 -2.50 31.90
CA ALA A 3 15.31 -2.05 31.20
C ALA A 3 14.88 -1.60 30.76
N TRP A 4 14.52 -1.57 30.99
CA TRP A 4 14.01 -1.09 30.34
C TRP A 4 13.80 -0.11 30.32
N PRO A 5 13.91 0.10 30.66
CA PRO A 5 13.64 0.93 30.38
C PRO A 5 13.71 1.64 30.02
N THR A 6 13.95 1.71 30.18
CA THR A 6 14.18 2.31 29.80
C THR A 6 14.27 2.82 29.01
N ALA A 7 14.46 2.54 29.02
CA ALA A 7 14.51 3.22 28.07
C ALA A 7 13.55 3.70 27.53
N ARG A 8 13.21 3.78 27.73
CA ARG A 8 12.50 4.13 27.28
C ARG A 8 12.26 5.13 26.78
N ARG A 9 12.12 5.45 27.02
CA ARG A 9 11.91 6.34 26.59
C ARG A 9 12.25 6.87 25.49
N THR A 10 12.10 7.36 25.06
CA THR A 10 12.20 7.97 23.82
C THR A 10 13.61 8.31 23.48
N ASP A 11 14.27 7.31 23.05
CA ASP A 11 15.55 7.43 22.43
C ASP A 11 15.31 7.91 21.00
N PRO A 12 15.87 9.08 20.58
CA PRO A 12 15.71 9.54 19.20
C PRO A 12 16.16 8.53 18.15
N ALA A 13 17.16 7.74 18.43
CA ALA A 13 17.61 6.71 17.50
C ALA A 13 16.53 5.66 17.28
N GLU A 14 15.82 5.25 18.33
CA GLU A 14 14.71 4.31 18.20
C GLU A 14 13.56 4.91 17.41
N SER A 15 13.24 6.18 17.63
CA SER A 15 12.20 6.86 16.87
C SER A 15 12.54 6.93 15.39
N HIS A 16 13.77 7.19 15.05
CA HIS A 16 14.21 7.21 13.66
C HIS A 16 14.15 5.83 13.04
N ALA A 17 14.55 4.79 13.76
CA ALA A 17 14.48 3.43 13.27
C ALA A 17 13.03 2.99 13.01
N ALA A 18 12.11 3.35 13.90
CA ALA A 18 10.71 3.02 13.72
C ALA A 18 10.11 3.72 12.51
N ALA A 19 10.44 5.01 12.30
CA ALA A 19 9.96 5.75 11.14
C ALA A 19 10.53 5.18 9.84
N ALA A 20 11.80 4.82 9.81
CA ALA A 20 12.42 4.20 8.65
C ALA A 20 11.77 2.86 8.32
N SER A 21 11.48 2.04 9.33
CA SER A 21 10.81 0.75 9.13
C SER A 21 9.41 0.93 8.55
N ALA A 22 8.66 1.94 9.00
CA ALA A 22 7.33 2.21 8.46
C ALA A 22 7.39 2.64 6.99
N GLN A 23 8.38 3.49 6.64
CA GLN A 23 8.59 3.90 5.26
C GLN A 23 9.00 2.73 4.38
N ASP A 24 9.86 1.85 4.89
CA ASP A 24 10.28 0.66 4.14
C ASP A 24 9.10 -0.26 3.89
N LEU A 25 8.23 -0.46 4.86
CA LEU A 25 7.04 -1.28 4.70
C LEU A 25 6.11 -0.70 3.63
N ALA A 26 5.88 0.61 3.68
CA ALA A 26 5.06 1.28 2.68
C ALA A 26 5.66 1.11 1.27
N ARG A 27 6.97 1.24 1.16
CA ARG A 27 7.66 1.08 -0.11
C ARG A 27 7.57 -0.35 -0.63
N GLN A 28 7.70 -1.34 0.26
CA GLN A 28 7.53 -2.75 -0.11
C GLN A 28 6.12 -3.01 -0.63
N HIS A 29 5.10 -2.46 0.02
CA HIS A 29 3.71 -2.60 -0.44
C HIS A 29 3.54 -1.96 -1.81
N GLN A 30 4.12 -0.78 -2.04
CA GLN A 30 4.04 -0.10 -3.33
C GLN A 30 4.67 -0.94 -4.45
N VAL A 31 5.82 -1.55 -4.19
CA VAL A 31 6.49 -2.41 -5.17
C VAL A 31 5.62 -3.61 -5.51
N LEU A 32 5.03 -4.25 -4.51
CA LEU A 32 4.14 -5.38 -4.72
C LEU A 32 2.93 -4.99 -5.58
N ILE A 33 2.33 -3.83 -5.29
CA ILE A 33 1.16 -3.34 -6.01
C ILE A 33 1.51 -3.03 -7.46
N LEU A 34 2.63 -2.35 -7.70
CA LEU A 34 3.07 -2.04 -9.06
C LEU A 34 3.39 -3.32 -9.83
N GLY A 35 3.97 -4.32 -9.17
CA GLY A 35 4.18 -5.63 -9.76
C GLY A 35 2.88 -6.31 -10.17
N ALA A 36 1.85 -6.21 -9.35
CA ALA A 36 0.53 -6.75 -9.68
C ALA A 36 -0.07 -6.02 -10.89
N LEU A 37 0.08 -4.70 -10.95
CA LEU A 37 -0.45 -3.90 -12.07
C LEU A 37 0.31 -4.13 -13.38
N MET A 38 1.52 -4.68 -13.33
CA MET A 38 2.23 -5.08 -14.54
C MET A 38 1.54 -6.22 -15.27
N GLN A 39 0.69 -6.98 -14.58
CA GLN A 39 -0.09 -8.04 -15.19
C GLN A 39 -1.34 -7.51 -15.89
N GLY A 40 -1.66 -6.23 -15.71
CA GLY A 40 -2.81 -5.57 -16.30
C GLY A 40 -3.51 -4.71 -15.27
N ALA A 41 -4.44 -3.89 -15.75
CA ALA A 41 -5.24 -3.03 -14.88
C ALA A 41 -6.10 -3.89 -13.94
N ALA A 42 -6.29 -3.42 -12.71
CA ALA A 42 -7.00 -4.18 -11.70
C ALA A 42 -7.67 -3.26 -10.67
N GLY A 43 -8.72 -3.75 -10.03
CA GLY A 43 -9.32 -3.11 -8.87
C GLY A 43 -8.59 -3.49 -7.59
N VAL A 44 -8.94 -2.84 -6.50
CA VAL A 44 -8.28 -3.04 -5.20
C VAL A 44 -8.36 -4.50 -4.74
N ASP A 45 -9.51 -5.14 -4.88
CA ASP A 45 -9.67 -6.52 -4.41
C ASP A 45 -8.76 -7.49 -5.16
N ARG A 46 -8.63 -7.30 -6.48
CA ARG A 46 -7.74 -8.16 -7.26
C ARG A 46 -6.27 -7.89 -6.92
N ILE A 47 -5.90 -6.64 -6.75
CA ILE A 47 -4.53 -6.29 -6.32
C ILE A 47 -4.24 -6.92 -4.97
N ALA A 48 -5.19 -6.85 -4.03
CA ALA A 48 -5.04 -7.47 -2.72
C ALA A 48 -4.84 -8.98 -2.83
N ALA A 49 -5.61 -9.64 -3.70
CA ALA A 49 -5.48 -11.08 -3.91
C ALA A 49 -4.12 -11.47 -4.47
N ILE A 50 -3.60 -10.69 -5.41
CA ILE A 50 -2.30 -10.96 -6.03
C ILE A 50 -1.16 -10.72 -5.04
N THR A 51 -1.22 -9.59 -4.31
CA THR A 51 -0.14 -9.16 -3.42
C THR A 51 -0.19 -9.80 -2.04
N LYS A 52 -1.32 -10.41 -1.68
CA LYS A 52 -1.59 -10.95 -0.34
C LYS A 52 -1.71 -9.86 0.73
N LEU A 53 -1.89 -8.62 0.31
CA LEU A 53 -2.18 -7.51 1.21
C LEU A 53 -3.68 -7.43 1.45
N SER A 54 -4.09 -6.75 2.52
CA SER A 54 -5.51 -6.49 2.74
C SER A 54 -5.99 -5.40 1.77
N PRO A 55 -7.29 -5.36 1.44
CA PRO A 55 -7.83 -4.27 0.61
C PRO A 55 -7.57 -2.89 1.22
N TYR A 56 -7.60 -2.77 2.54
CA TYR A 56 -7.31 -1.52 3.21
C TYR A 56 -5.86 -1.06 2.96
N GLN A 57 -4.90 -1.98 3.08
CA GLN A 57 -3.50 -1.68 2.81
C GLN A 57 -3.29 -1.26 1.36
N VAL A 58 -3.94 -1.96 0.43
CA VAL A 58 -3.86 -1.61 -1.00
C VAL A 58 -4.43 -0.22 -1.23
N SER A 59 -5.62 0.07 -0.73
CA SER A 59 -6.26 1.38 -0.92
C SER A 59 -5.38 2.51 -0.40
N LYS A 60 -4.76 2.31 0.75
CA LYS A 60 -3.89 3.32 1.35
C LYS A 60 -2.68 3.60 0.46
N ARG A 61 -2.08 2.55 -0.09
CA ARG A 61 -0.92 2.72 -0.98
C ARG A 61 -1.31 3.28 -2.34
N MET A 62 -2.52 2.97 -2.84
CA MET A 62 -2.97 3.47 -4.15
C MET A 62 -3.01 4.99 -4.18
N SER A 63 -3.49 5.64 -3.12
CA SER A 63 -3.49 7.10 -3.05
C SER A 63 -2.08 7.68 -3.15
N GLU A 64 -1.12 7.03 -2.53
CA GLU A 64 0.28 7.45 -2.59
C GLU A 64 0.86 7.27 -3.98
N LEU A 65 0.57 6.14 -4.61
CA LEU A 65 1.04 5.86 -5.97
C LEU A 65 0.43 6.83 -6.98
N GLU A 66 -0.83 7.19 -6.80
CA GLU A 66 -1.48 8.17 -7.66
C GLU A 66 -0.82 9.54 -7.53
N ARG A 67 -0.59 10.00 -6.31
CA ARG A 67 0.07 11.29 -6.07
C ARG A 67 1.49 11.30 -6.61
N GLY A 68 2.18 10.17 -6.55
CA GLY A 68 3.54 10.04 -7.07
C GLY A 68 3.63 9.83 -8.56
N GLY A 69 2.51 9.70 -9.26
CA GLY A 69 2.49 9.52 -10.69
C GLY A 69 2.84 8.12 -11.17
N ALA A 70 2.78 7.11 -10.28
CA ALA A 70 3.14 5.74 -10.63
C ALA A 70 1.94 4.90 -11.06
N ALA A 71 0.74 5.30 -10.65
CA ALA A 71 -0.50 4.61 -11.02
C ALA A 71 -1.61 5.65 -11.22
N LYS A 72 -2.63 5.27 -11.97
CA LYS A 72 -3.77 6.14 -12.24
C LYS A 72 -5.05 5.32 -12.35
N VAL A 73 -6.19 6.00 -12.16
CA VAL A 73 -7.50 5.42 -12.39
C VAL A 73 -7.79 5.42 -13.88
N VAL A 74 -8.28 4.30 -14.39
CA VAL A 74 -8.75 4.23 -15.77
C VAL A 74 -10.11 4.89 -15.84
N PRO A 75 -10.27 6.00 -16.56
CA PRO A 75 -11.55 6.73 -16.57
C PRO A 75 -12.63 5.95 -17.32
N GLY A 76 -13.86 6.08 -16.81
CA GLY A 76 -15.03 5.49 -17.48
C GLY A 76 -15.19 4.00 -17.34
N ILE A 77 -14.31 3.32 -16.60
CA ILE A 77 -14.37 1.88 -16.42
C ILE A 77 -14.36 1.59 -14.92
N THR A 78 -15.25 0.69 -14.48
CA THR A 78 -15.24 0.18 -13.12
C THR A 78 -15.23 -1.34 -13.16
N VAL A 79 -14.77 -1.95 -12.09
CA VAL A 79 -14.83 -3.39 -11.90
C VAL A 79 -15.65 -3.69 -10.65
N GLN A 80 -16.15 -4.90 -10.57
CA GLN A 80 -16.96 -5.30 -9.43
C GLN A 80 -16.05 -5.80 -8.30
N SER A 81 -16.29 -5.31 -7.07
CA SER A 81 -15.60 -5.81 -5.91
C SER A 81 -16.15 -7.18 -5.49
N ASP A 82 -15.46 -7.85 -4.58
CA ASP A 82 -15.92 -9.12 -4.02
C ASP A 82 -17.27 -8.96 -3.32
N ALA A 83 -17.56 -7.77 -2.81
CA ALA A 83 -18.85 -7.48 -2.19
C ALA A 83 -19.94 -7.09 -3.21
N GLY A 84 -19.63 -7.10 -4.51
CA GLY A 84 -20.59 -6.77 -5.55
C GLY A 84 -20.74 -5.27 -5.82
N ARG A 85 -19.86 -4.44 -5.30
CA ARG A 85 -19.88 -2.99 -5.50
C ARG A 85 -18.92 -2.57 -6.59
N ALA A 86 -19.21 -1.47 -7.28
CA ALA A 86 -18.31 -0.94 -8.28
C ALA A 86 -17.05 -0.39 -7.63
N GLN A 87 -15.92 -0.74 -8.20
CA GLN A 87 -14.59 -0.25 -7.79
C GLN A 87 -13.92 0.44 -8.95
N ARG A 88 -13.02 1.38 -8.63
CA ARG A 88 -12.16 1.97 -9.62
C ARG A 88 -11.20 0.93 -10.19
N LEU A 89 -10.94 1.04 -11.46
CA LEU A 89 -9.91 0.23 -12.12
C LEU A 89 -8.63 1.04 -12.15
N TRP A 90 -7.56 0.45 -11.67
CA TRP A 90 -6.25 1.10 -11.60
C TRP A 90 -5.31 0.52 -12.64
N GLU A 91 -4.44 1.35 -13.18
CA GLU A 91 -3.38 0.91 -14.07
C GLU A 91 -2.07 1.59 -13.70
N ARG A 92 -0.98 0.92 -14.04
CA ARG A 92 0.36 1.47 -13.88
C ARG A 92 0.63 2.46 -15.01
N ILE A 93 1.30 3.55 -14.65
CA ILE A 93 1.73 4.54 -15.65
C ILE A 93 3.00 4.12 -16.34
#